data_6666e3b3e3be690406ff1dcc58bd83cb
#
_entry.id   6666e3b3e3be690406ff1dcc58bd83cb
#
_cell.length_a   1.000
_cell.length_b   1.000
_cell.length_c   1.000
_cell.angle_alpha   90.00
_cell.angle_beta   90.00
_cell.angle_gamma   90.00
#
_symmetry.space_group_name_H-M   'P 1'
#
loop_
_entity.id
_entity.type
_entity.pdbx_description
1 polymer ?
#
loop_
_entity_poly.entity_id
_entity_poly.type
_entity_poly.pdbx_seq_one_letter_code
_entity_poly.pdbx_strand_id
1 'polypeptide(L)'
;MDDLIRNLQSENAALRSENAQLRAEVAMLREELGQLRAQLSKDSHNSSKPPSSNGFRQVPHTRNQRKRSGKKPGGQSGHPGPTLTWSDSPDKIETHYPNSCADCGQAFTENDRIGDDPDQEIEAAQVVDIPPAKMEYTEHQAGRCRCLACDTVTVGELPQGVVDGGVQYGLRIQSYATYMMVYQFLPYQRTVDWIVDLYGHQVSKGSLGLWQKRCYSALEPVEATIKRQLLDSPVNHADETGIKIFGESYWLHVLCNRLITFYAVYKSRGREGMEAIGVIPQFKGTLVHDGHKSYPNQTQCKHSLCNAHHLRELTFVEEEEKHEWATDMKDLLLRIKASVARANERGTDHLEASWVTRYESEYANVLKRGFAVYRRLSAQLPKPVKKKKGRPKQASGKNLLDRFRKQQDEVRASMYNFDIPFDNNQAE
;
A
#
# COMPACT_ATOMS: atom_id res chain seq x y z
N MET A 1 -40.84 58.13 43.03
CA MET A 1 -40.75 57.83 41.57
C MET A 1 -39.32 57.63 41.13
N ASP A 2 -38.38 58.47 41.57
CA ASP A 2 -36.97 58.41 41.17
C ASP A 2 -36.22 57.14 41.68
N ASP A 3 -36.56 56.65 42.85
CA ASP A 3 -35.96 55.41 43.38
C ASP A 3 -36.42 54.15 42.64
N LEU A 4 -37.70 54.16 42.17
CA LEU A 4 -38.22 53.05 41.35
C LEU A 4 -37.56 53.05 39.96
N ILE A 5 -37.35 54.24 39.38
CA ILE A 5 -36.65 54.39 38.09
C ILE A 5 -35.19 53.92 38.21
N ARG A 6 -34.47 54.26 39.28
CA ARG A 6 -33.08 53.80 39.52
C ARG A 6 -32.99 52.28 39.70
N ASN A 7 -33.92 51.69 40.45
CA ASN A 7 -33.99 50.23 40.62
C ASN A 7 -34.22 49.50 39.28
N LEU A 8 -35.22 49.98 38.51
CA LEU A 8 -35.48 49.39 37.18
C LEU A 8 -34.31 49.56 36.19
N GLN A 9 -33.59 50.69 36.24
CA GLN A 9 -32.39 50.89 35.43
C GLN A 9 -31.24 49.95 35.86
N SER A 10 -31.07 49.75 37.17
CA SER A 10 -30.05 48.80 37.69
C SER A 10 -30.38 47.37 37.29
N GLU A 11 -31.63 46.94 37.46
CA GLU A 11 -32.10 45.61 37.07
C GLU A 11 -31.98 45.36 35.55
N ASN A 12 -32.32 46.37 34.72
CA ASN A 12 -32.17 46.32 33.30
C ASN A 12 -30.70 46.23 32.85
N ALA A 13 -29.78 46.89 33.59
CA ALA A 13 -28.35 46.78 33.35
C ALA A 13 -27.84 45.38 33.70
N ALA A 14 -28.27 44.80 34.80
CA ALA A 14 -27.92 43.43 35.25
C ALA A 14 -28.44 42.40 34.24
N LEU A 15 -29.71 42.49 33.81
CA LEU A 15 -30.29 41.61 32.80
C LEU A 15 -29.60 41.71 31.43
N ARG A 16 -29.19 42.93 31.02
CA ARG A 16 -28.38 43.09 29.79
C ARG A 16 -27.02 42.42 29.88
N SER A 17 -26.34 42.51 31.06
CA SER A 17 -25.08 41.85 31.30
C SER A 17 -25.21 40.32 31.28
N GLU A 18 -26.25 39.80 31.97
CA GLU A 18 -26.56 38.38 31.97
C GLU A 18 -26.88 37.83 30.56
N ASN A 19 -27.74 38.57 29.81
CA ASN A 19 -28.03 38.24 28.42
C ASN A 19 -26.78 38.23 27.52
N ALA A 20 -25.84 39.13 27.72
CA ALA A 20 -24.59 39.15 27.02
C ALA A 20 -23.72 37.93 27.36
N GLN A 21 -23.69 37.52 28.61
CA GLN A 21 -22.97 36.32 29.06
C GLN A 21 -23.60 35.03 28.49
N LEU A 22 -24.92 34.89 28.56
CA LEU A 22 -25.66 33.76 28.01
C LEU A 22 -25.48 33.65 26.48
N ARG A 23 -25.52 34.74 25.76
CA ARG A 23 -25.26 34.76 24.31
C ARG A 23 -23.83 34.30 23.98
N ALA A 24 -22.84 34.71 24.78
CA ALA A 24 -21.45 34.26 24.62
C ALA A 24 -21.30 32.74 24.90
N GLU A 25 -21.98 32.26 25.96
CA GLU A 25 -21.97 30.82 26.29
C GLU A 25 -22.67 29.98 25.22
N VAL A 26 -23.83 30.41 24.73
CA VAL A 26 -24.51 29.73 23.60
C VAL A 26 -23.65 29.71 22.35
N ALA A 27 -22.92 30.78 22.04
CA ALA A 27 -21.99 30.82 20.91
C ALA A 27 -20.84 29.81 21.06
N MET A 28 -20.25 29.70 22.24
CA MET A 28 -19.21 28.71 22.55
C MET A 28 -19.73 27.28 22.48
N LEU A 29 -20.90 27.00 23.03
CA LEU A 29 -21.52 25.66 22.94
C LEU A 29 -21.87 25.25 21.52
N ARG A 30 -22.34 26.19 20.70
CA ARG A 30 -22.59 25.93 19.28
C ARG A 30 -21.32 25.61 18.51
N GLU A 31 -20.23 26.29 18.81
CA GLU A 31 -18.92 26.00 18.22
C GLU A 31 -18.41 24.63 18.65
N GLU A 32 -18.49 24.30 19.94
CA GLU A 32 -18.07 23.00 20.48
C GLU A 32 -18.91 21.85 19.87
N LEU A 33 -20.23 22.04 19.73
CA LEU A 33 -21.13 21.10 19.07
C LEU A 33 -20.77 20.93 17.58
N GLY A 34 -20.45 22.03 16.89
CA GLY A 34 -19.95 21.99 15.50
C GLY A 34 -18.68 21.17 15.36
N GLN A 35 -17.71 21.39 16.26
CA GLN A 35 -16.44 20.62 16.26
C GLN A 35 -16.66 19.13 16.56
N LEU A 36 -17.57 18.78 17.46
CA LEU A 36 -17.92 17.39 17.77
C LEU A 36 -18.59 16.70 16.59
N ARG A 37 -19.55 17.38 15.94
CA ARG A 37 -20.19 16.87 14.72
C ARG A 37 -19.17 16.62 13.61
N ALA A 38 -18.29 17.58 13.36
CA ALA A 38 -17.21 17.45 12.37
C ALA A 38 -16.21 16.32 12.72
N GLN A 39 -16.01 15.97 13.99
CA GLN A 39 -15.21 14.80 14.37
C GLN A 39 -15.92 13.49 14.11
N LEU A 40 -17.24 13.44 14.31
CA LEU A 40 -18.07 12.26 14.06
C LEU A 40 -18.25 11.99 12.56
N SER A 41 -18.21 13.03 11.71
CA SER A 41 -18.31 12.91 10.25
C SER A 41 -17.02 12.44 9.57
N LYS A 42 -15.89 12.32 10.31
CA LYS A 42 -14.64 11.82 9.75
C LYS A 42 -14.70 10.32 9.46
N ASP A 43 -14.50 9.96 8.21
CA ASP A 43 -14.41 8.60 7.69
C ASP A 43 -13.17 8.42 6.78
N SER A 44 -13.08 7.29 6.08
CA SER A 44 -11.95 7.02 5.15
C SER A 44 -11.98 7.87 3.88
N HIS A 45 -13.10 8.51 3.54
CA HIS A 45 -13.24 9.38 2.37
C HIS A 45 -12.62 10.76 2.62
N ASN A 46 -12.80 11.31 3.81
CA ASN A 46 -12.44 12.68 4.15
C ASN A 46 -11.38 12.80 5.25
N SER A 47 -10.72 11.72 5.60
CA SER A 47 -9.66 11.71 6.61
C SER A 47 -8.62 10.63 6.33
N SER A 48 -7.56 10.58 7.14
CA SER A 48 -6.54 9.52 7.10
C SER A 48 -6.97 8.23 7.82
N LYS A 49 -8.26 8.07 8.14
CA LYS A 49 -8.76 6.82 8.73
C LYS A 49 -8.75 5.70 7.68
N PRO A 50 -8.30 4.48 8.04
CA PRO A 50 -8.35 3.35 7.13
C PRO A 50 -9.81 2.93 6.84
N PRO A 51 -10.10 2.33 5.67
CA PRO A 51 -11.46 1.86 5.33
C PRO A 51 -12.08 0.93 6.37
N SER A 52 -11.27 0.13 7.06
CA SER A 52 -11.70 -0.74 8.16
C SER A 52 -12.33 0.00 9.34
N SER A 53 -12.02 1.28 9.53
CA SER A 53 -12.59 2.12 10.59
C SER A 53 -14.03 2.55 10.34
N ASN A 54 -14.53 2.41 9.12
CA ASN A 54 -15.89 2.77 8.74
C ASN A 54 -16.93 1.74 9.23
N GLY A 55 -16.50 0.55 9.63
CA GLY A 55 -17.38 -0.56 10.00
C GLY A 55 -18.30 -0.95 8.84
N PHE A 56 -19.59 -1.14 9.11
CA PHE A 56 -20.61 -1.47 8.08
C PHE A 56 -21.29 -0.22 7.48
N ARG A 57 -20.82 1.00 7.76
CA ARG A 57 -21.38 2.20 7.14
C ARG A 57 -21.05 2.23 5.65
N GLN A 58 -22.05 2.47 4.82
CA GLN A 58 -21.82 2.83 3.42
C GLN A 58 -21.19 4.23 3.39
N VAL A 59 -19.91 4.29 3.11
CA VAL A 59 -19.19 5.52 2.87
C VAL A 59 -19.26 5.82 1.37
N PRO A 60 -19.49 7.08 0.97
CA PRO A 60 -19.37 7.44 -0.43
C PRO A 60 -18.00 6.96 -0.94
N HIS A 61 -18.02 6.13 -1.99
CA HIS A 61 -16.76 5.68 -2.58
C HIS A 61 -15.94 6.92 -2.91
N THR A 62 -14.71 6.96 -2.39
CA THR A 62 -13.71 7.94 -2.84
C THR A 62 -13.75 7.87 -4.35
N ARG A 63 -14.24 8.93 -4.99
CA ARG A 63 -14.22 9.00 -6.45
C ARG A 63 -12.75 8.86 -6.82
N ASN A 64 -12.41 7.69 -7.38
CA ASN A 64 -11.11 7.52 -7.98
C ASN A 64 -10.83 8.78 -8.78
N GLN A 65 -9.67 9.41 -8.61
CA GLN A 65 -9.28 10.63 -9.33
C GLN A 65 -9.28 10.42 -10.86
N ARG A 66 -9.56 9.21 -11.33
CA ARG A 66 -9.81 8.89 -12.73
C ARG A 66 -11.15 9.49 -13.16
N LYS A 67 -11.09 10.46 -14.08
CA LYS A 67 -12.28 10.91 -14.78
C LYS A 67 -13.00 9.68 -15.35
N ARG A 68 -14.31 9.60 -15.14
CA ARG A 68 -15.12 8.56 -15.80
C ARG A 68 -14.87 8.65 -17.31
N SER A 69 -14.30 7.60 -17.88
CA SER A 69 -13.98 7.57 -19.32
C SER A 69 -15.22 7.51 -20.22
N GLY A 70 -16.41 7.36 -19.65
CA GLY A 70 -17.65 7.13 -20.39
C GLY A 70 -17.73 5.76 -21.07
N LYS A 71 -16.67 4.95 -20.99
CA LYS A 71 -16.61 3.62 -21.59
C LYS A 71 -17.29 2.59 -20.68
N LYS A 72 -17.87 1.57 -21.28
CA LYS A 72 -18.48 0.45 -20.54
C LYS A 72 -17.41 -0.33 -19.75
N PRO A 73 -17.75 -0.89 -18.57
CA PRO A 73 -16.85 -1.80 -17.88
C PRO A 73 -16.55 -3.04 -18.73
N GLY A 74 -15.29 -3.50 -18.71
CA GLY A 74 -14.84 -4.67 -19.48
C GLY A 74 -13.91 -4.31 -20.63
N GLY A 75 -13.56 -5.31 -21.44
CA GLY A 75 -12.69 -5.14 -22.60
C GLY A 75 -13.26 -4.15 -23.61
N GLN A 76 -12.44 -3.21 -24.04
CA GLN A 76 -12.82 -2.22 -25.04
C GLN A 76 -12.58 -2.79 -26.44
N SER A 77 -13.43 -2.44 -27.43
CA SER A 77 -13.19 -2.79 -28.81
C SER A 77 -11.81 -2.30 -29.26
N GLY A 78 -11.00 -3.21 -29.85
CA GLY A 78 -9.64 -2.91 -30.27
C GLY A 78 -8.56 -2.99 -29.18
N HIS A 79 -8.92 -3.34 -27.92
CA HIS A 79 -7.91 -3.63 -26.91
C HIS A 79 -7.44 -5.08 -27.07
N PRO A 80 -6.15 -5.34 -27.41
CA PRO A 80 -5.63 -6.69 -27.44
C PRO A 80 -5.68 -7.26 -26.03
N GLY A 81 -6.65 -8.13 -25.75
CA GLY A 81 -6.69 -8.89 -24.50
C GLY A 81 -5.45 -9.79 -24.41
N PRO A 82 -5.02 -10.21 -23.20
CA PRO A 82 -4.04 -11.27 -23.06
C PRO A 82 -4.68 -12.57 -23.60
N THR A 83 -4.37 -12.93 -24.85
CA THR A 83 -4.70 -14.22 -25.44
C THR A 83 -3.54 -15.18 -25.22
N LEU A 84 -3.83 -16.45 -25.02
CA LEU A 84 -2.79 -17.49 -24.97
C LEU A 84 -2.02 -17.44 -26.30
N THR A 85 -0.71 -17.38 -26.20
CA THR A 85 0.17 -17.43 -27.35
C THR A 85 0.46 -18.88 -27.72
N TRP A 86 0.50 -19.17 -29.02
CA TRP A 86 0.89 -20.48 -29.55
C TRP A 86 2.35 -20.76 -29.14
N SER A 87 2.63 -22.01 -28.74
CA SER A 87 4.01 -22.48 -28.47
C SER A 87 4.57 -23.16 -29.72
N ASP A 88 5.73 -22.70 -30.17
CA ASP A 88 6.45 -23.33 -31.28
C ASP A 88 7.13 -24.65 -30.88
N SER A 89 7.17 -24.95 -29.57
CA SER A 89 7.79 -26.15 -28.99
C SER A 89 6.88 -26.76 -27.95
N PRO A 90 5.78 -27.44 -28.34
CA PRO A 90 4.89 -28.12 -27.41
C PRO A 90 5.60 -29.31 -26.75
N ASP A 91 5.32 -29.57 -25.48
CA ASP A 91 5.89 -30.69 -24.72
C ASP A 91 5.44 -32.05 -25.26
N LYS A 92 4.25 -32.12 -25.88
CA LYS A 92 3.66 -33.32 -26.46
C LYS A 92 2.84 -32.98 -27.68
N ILE A 93 2.97 -33.80 -28.72
CA ILE A 93 2.14 -33.76 -29.92
C ILE A 93 1.34 -35.06 -29.95
N GLU A 94 0.02 -34.97 -30.04
CA GLU A 94 -0.87 -36.11 -30.25
C GLU A 94 -1.61 -35.96 -31.60
N THR A 95 -1.36 -36.86 -32.49
CA THR A 95 -2.02 -36.86 -33.80
C THR A 95 -3.24 -37.79 -33.74
N HIS A 96 -4.40 -37.27 -34.09
CA HIS A 96 -5.66 -37.98 -34.12
C HIS A 96 -6.01 -38.36 -35.53
N TYR A 97 -6.03 -39.66 -35.81
CA TYR A 97 -6.40 -40.19 -37.13
C TYR A 97 -7.86 -40.66 -37.12
N PRO A 98 -8.59 -40.52 -38.25
CA PRO A 98 -9.94 -41.07 -38.35
C PRO A 98 -9.92 -42.60 -38.29
N ASN A 99 -10.95 -43.20 -37.72
CA ASN A 99 -11.05 -44.66 -37.56
C ASN A 99 -11.54 -45.35 -38.82
N SER A 100 -12.27 -44.64 -39.71
CA SER A 100 -12.85 -45.19 -40.92
C SER A 100 -13.05 -44.13 -41.98
N CYS A 101 -13.16 -44.57 -43.22
CA CYS A 101 -13.45 -43.72 -44.39
C CYS A 101 -14.85 -43.11 -44.29
N ALA A 102 -14.96 -41.80 -44.49
CA ALA A 102 -16.23 -41.06 -44.41
C ALA A 102 -17.23 -41.46 -45.49
N ASP A 103 -16.74 -41.88 -46.65
CA ASP A 103 -17.59 -42.22 -47.80
C ASP A 103 -18.05 -43.69 -47.82
N CYS A 104 -17.14 -44.65 -47.59
CA CYS A 104 -17.48 -46.08 -47.72
C CYS A 104 -17.50 -46.83 -46.37
N GLY A 105 -17.11 -46.22 -45.26
CA GLY A 105 -17.11 -46.82 -43.93
C GLY A 105 -16.00 -47.84 -43.67
N GLN A 106 -15.08 -48.08 -44.62
CA GLN A 106 -13.99 -49.02 -44.43
C GLN A 106 -13.07 -48.56 -43.30
N ALA A 107 -12.76 -49.44 -42.35
CA ALA A 107 -11.85 -49.14 -41.23
C ALA A 107 -10.42 -48.91 -41.74
N PHE A 108 -9.77 -47.85 -41.20
CA PHE A 108 -8.38 -47.55 -41.48
C PHE A 108 -7.45 -48.36 -40.57
N THR A 109 -6.31 -48.74 -41.12
CA THR A 109 -5.18 -49.36 -40.41
C THR A 109 -4.00 -48.38 -40.30
N GLU A 110 -2.96 -48.76 -39.59
CA GLU A 110 -1.73 -47.93 -39.52
C GLU A 110 -1.08 -47.70 -40.91
N ASN A 111 -1.24 -48.64 -41.82
CA ASN A 111 -0.68 -48.55 -43.19
C ASN A 111 -1.46 -47.56 -44.06
N ASP A 112 -2.65 -47.18 -43.68
CA ASP A 112 -3.48 -46.23 -44.44
C ASP A 112 -3.21 -44.79 -44.05
N ARG A 113 -2.32 -44.55 -43.03
CA ARG A 113 -1.92 -43.22 -42.61
C ARG A 113 -1.06 -42.57 -43.69
N ILE A 114 -1.47 -41.40 -44.12
CA ILE A 114 -0.68 -40.53 -45.02
C ILE A 114 0.37 -39.86 -44.15
N GLY A 115 1.65 -39.91 -44.52
CA GLY A 115 2.73 -39.22 -43.81
C GLY A 115 2.56 -37.69 -43.84
N ASP A 116 3.27 -36.99 -42.99
CA ASP A 116 3.26 -35.53 -42.95
C ASP A 116 3.70 -34.95 -44.29
N ASP A 117 2.75 -34.43 -45.05
CA ASP A 117 2.99 -33.66 -46.26
C ASP A 117 3.15 -32.19 -45.85
N PRO A 118 4.34 -31.57 -46.02
CA PRO A 118 4.57 -30.18 -45.57
C PRO A 118 3.69 -29.16 -46.29
N ASP A 119 3.04 -29.54 -47.41
CA ASP A 119 2.13 -28.66 -48.17
C ASP A 119 0.66 -28.81 -47.74
N GLN A 120 0.32 -29.69 -46.80
CA GLN A 120 -1.03 -29.84 -46.25
C GLN A 120 -1.20 -29.03 -44.97
N GLU A 121 -2.21 -28.15 -44.96
CA GLU A 121 -2.66 -27.50 -43.72
C GLU A 121 -3.28 -28.52 -42.79
N ILE A 122 -2.62 -28.77 -41.65
CA ILE A 122 -3.14 -29.59 -40.56
C ILE A 122 -3.94 -28.67 -39.61
N GLU A 123 -5.21 -28.99 -39.38
CA GLU A 123 -5.95 -28.35 -38.29
C GLU A 123 -5.31 -28.74 -36.96
N ALA A 124 -4.72 -27.79 -36.28
CA ALA A 124 -4.05 -28.00 -34.99
C ALA A 124 -4.63 -27.08 -33.90
N ALA A 125 -4.69 -27.59 -32.70
CA ALA A 125 -5.07 -26.83 -31.48
C ALA A 125 -4.10 -27.17 -30.36
N GLN A 126 -3.78 -26.19 -29.54
CA GLN A 126 -2.97 -26.40 -28.34
C GLN A 126 -3.82 -26.25 -27.08
N VAL A 127 -3.66 -27.17 -26.15
CA VAL A 127 -4.25 -27.14 -24.84
C VAL A 127 -3.13 -26.95 -23.80
N VAL A 128 -3.21 -25.90 -23.00
CA VAL A 128 -2.24 -25.62 -21.93
C VAL A 128 -2.84 -26.13 -20.63
N ASP A 129 -2.18 -27.10 -20.00
CA ASP A 129 -2.62 -27.70 -18.75
C ASP A 129 -1.42 -27.93 -17.83
N ILE A 130 -1.68 -28.19 -16.56
CA ILE A 130 -0.66 -28.59 -15.57
C ILE A 130 -0.56 -30.10 -15.50
N PRO A 131 0.65 -30.67 -15.43
CA PRO A 131 0.79 -32.12 -15.27
C PRO A 131 0.24 -32.57 -13.91
N PRO A 132 -0.22 -33.82 -13.75
CA PRO A 132 -0.67 -34.38 -12.48
C PRO A 132 0.37 -34.17 -11.39
N ALA A 133 -0.05 -33.57 -10.27
CA ALA A 133 0.85 -33.35 -9.15
C ALA A 133 1.18 -34.68 -8.45
N LYS A 134 2.46 -34.97 -8.25
CA LYS A 134 2.94 -36.17 -7.55
C LYS A 134 4.17 -35.88 -6.70
N MET A 135 4.30 -36.65 -5.59
CA MET A 135 5.57 -36.66 -4.84
C MET A 135 6.63 -37.46 -5.60
N GLU A 136 7.83 -36.94 -5.64
CA GLU A 136 9.00 -37.61 -6.20
C GLU A 136 9.88 -38.13 -5.04
N TYR A 137 10.22 -39.42 -5.07
CA TYR A 137 11.11 -40.05 -4.10
C TYR A 137 12.43 -40.35 -4.77
N THR A 138 13.52 -39.72 -4.30
CA THR A 138 14.88 -39.94 -4.79
C THR A 138 15.66 -40.68 -3.69
N GLU A 139 16.16 -41.85 -3.99
CA GLU A 139 17.08 -42.59 -3.11
C GLU A 139 18.52 -42.24 -3.46
N HIS A 140 19.28 -41.80 -2.47
CA HIS A 140 20.71 -41.53 -2.60
C HIS A 140 21.47 -42.66 -1.97
N GLN A 141 22.33 -43.33 -2.73
CA GLN A 141 23.17 -44.44 -2.29
C GLN A 141 24.66 -44.08 -2.37
N ALA A 142 25.40 -44.32 -1.28
CA ALA A 142 26.86 -44.16 -1.25
C ALA A 142 27.52 -45.44 -1.81
N GLY A 143 27.90 -45.38 -3.06
CA GLY A 143 28.60 -46.49 -3.74
C GLY A 143 30.02 -46.74 -3.14
N ARG A 144 30.54 -47.97 -3.31
CA ARG A 144 31.88 -48.35 -2.86
C ARG A 144 32.74 -48.71 -4.06
N CYS A 145 33.97 -48.19 -4.12
CA CYS A 145 34.96 -48.54 -5.13
C CYS A 145 36.22 -49.08 -4.45
N ARG A 146 36.79 -50.16 -5.00
CA ARG A 146 38.06 -50.71 -4.58
C ARG A 146 39.15 -50.23 -5.52
N CYS A 147 40.21 -49.67 -4.98
CA CYS A 147 41.35 -49.21 -5.76
C CYS A 147 42.18 -50.44 -6.21
N LEU A 148 42.39 -50.58 -7.51
CA LEU A 148 43.17 -51.68 -8.06
C LEU A 148 44.69 -51.56 -7.79
N ALA A 149 45.16 -50.35 -7.45
CA ALA A 149 46.58 -50.10 -7.20
C ALA A 149 47.02 -50.37 -5.72
N CYS A 150 46.09 -50.10 -4.75
CA CYS A 150 46.42 -50.20 -3.33
C CYS A 150 45.41 -51.01 -2.51
N ASP A 151 44.42 -51.62 -3.16
CA ASP A 151 43.33 -52.42 -2.58
C ASP A 151 42.44 -51.70 -1.55
N THR A 152 42.59 -50.37 -1.42
CA THR A 152 41.76 -49.55 -0.52
C THR A 152 40.32 -49.42 -1.03
N VAL A 153 39.36 -49.61 -0.13
CA VAL A 153 37.92 -49.35 -0.44
C VAL A 153 37.58 -47.95 -0.05
N THR A 154 37.09 -47.17 -1.01
CA THR A 154 36.57 -45.81 -0.79
C THR A 154 35.04 -45.80 -0.97
N VAL A 155 34.35 -45.17 -0.05
CA VAL A 155 32.89 -44.99 -0.07
C VAL A 155 32.59 -43.60 -0.60
N GLY A 156 31.61 -43.49 -1.51
CA GLY A 156 31.15 -42.22 -2.00
C GLY A 156 30.45 -41.41 -0.92
N GLU A 157 30.41 -40.09 -1.09
CA GLU A 157 29.70 -39.18 -0.20
C GLU A 157 28.27 -38.94 -0.68
N LEU A 158 27.33 -38.82 0.26
CA LEU A 158 26.00 -38.38 -0.05
C LEU A 158 25.99 -36.87 -0.37
N PRO A 159 25.06 -36.38 -1.20
CA PRO A 159 24.95 -34.95 -1.50
C PRO A 159 24.75 -34.11 -0.23
N GLN A 160 25.26 -32.90 -0.24
CA GLN A 160 25.09 -31.95 0.87
C GLN A 160 23.62 -31.78 1.24
N GLY A 161 23.32 -31.93 2.53
CA GLY A 161 21.95 -31.80 3.06
C GLY A 161 21.13 -33.08 3.02
N VAL A 162 21.67 -34.19 2.47
CA VAL A 162 21.11 -35.54 2.58
C VAL A 162 21.64 -36.21 3.83
N VAL A 163 20.71 -36.64 4.71
CA VAL A 163 21.05 -37.31 5.97
C VAL A 163 20.97 -38.84 5.77
N ASP A 164 22.00 -39.55 6.19
CA ASP A 164 22.06 -40.99 6.14
C ASP A 164 21.00 -41.65 7.06
N GLY A 165 20.42 -42.76 6.60
CA GLY A 165 19.56 -43.65 7.41
C GLY A 165 18.15 -43.13 7.63
N GLY A 166 17.64 -42.12 6.87
CA GLY A 166 16.31 -41.56 7.06
C GLY A 166 15.63 -41.10 5.78
N VAL A 167 14.32 -40.82 5.91
CA VAL A 167 13.51 -40.15 4.88
C VAL A 167 13.35 -38.69 5.26
N GLN A 168 13.67 -37.79 4.34
CA GLN A 168 13.58 -36.36 4.59
C GLN A 168 12.81 -35.64 3.47
N TYR A 169 12.22 -34.50 3.78
CA TYR A 169 11.58 -33.65 2.81
C TYR A 169 12.60 -32.80 2.03
N GLY A 170 12.50 -32.79 0.71
CA GLY A 170 13.30 -31.96 -0.15
C GLY A 170 13.00 -30.46 -0.01
N LEU A 171 13.90 -29.62 -0.48
CA LEU A 171 13.76 -28.15 -0.37
C LEU A 171 12.55 -27.61 -1.12
N ARG A 172 12.15 -28.24 -2.23
CA ARG A 172 11.03 -27.76 -3.07
C ARG A 172 9.71 -27.74 -2.31
N ILE A 173 9.34 -28.83 -1.62
CA ILE A 173 8.11 -28.87 -0.83
C ILE A 173 8.18 -27.96 0.39
N GLN A 174 9.36 -27.83 1.03
CA GLN A 174 9.57 -26.90 2.13
C GLN A 174 9.32 -25.45 1.68
N SER A 175 9.84 -25.07 0.51
CA SER A 175 9.66 -23.73 -0.07
C SER A 175 8.21 -23.46 -0.48
N TYR A 176 7.54 -24.42 -1.12
CA TYR A 176 6.14 -24.28 -1.49
C TYR A 176 5.22 -24.12 -0.27
N ALA A 177 5.41 -24.97 0.74
CA ALA A 177 4.62 -24.86 1.97
C ALA A 177 4.87 -23.52 2.69
N THR A 178 6.11 -23.06 2.76
CA THR A 178 6.45 -21.75 3.35
C THR A 178 5.82 -20.60 2.55
N TYR A 179 5.90 -20.65 1.22
CA TYR A 179 5.24 -19.68 0.34
C TYR A 179 3.73 -19.61 0.57
N MET A 180 3.07 -20.78 0.65
CA MET A 180 1.64 -20.86 0.92
C MET A 180 1.27 -20.25 2.28
N MET A 181 2.06 -20.50 3.31
CA MET A 181 1.79 -19.97 4.64
C MET A 181 2.08 -18.47 4.75
N VAL A 182 3.20 -18.01 4.21
CA VAL A 182 3.69 -16.64 4.44
C VAL A 182 3.14 -15.66 3.41
N TYR A 183 3.16 -16.01 2.13
CA TYR A 183 2.74 -15.11 1.05
C TYR A 183 1.26 -15.26 0.70
N GLN A 184 0.73 -16.49 0.71
CA GLN A 184 -0.69 -16.76 0.42
C GLN A 184 -1.55 -16.79 1.70
N PHE A 185 -0.96 -16.56 2.87
CA PHE A 185 -1.66 -16.49 4.16
C PHE A 185 -2.50 -17.74 4.50
N LEU A 186 -2.10 -18.93 4.00
CA LEU A 186 -2.77 -20.16 4.36
C LEU A 186 -2.43 -20.56 5.81
N PRO A 187 -3.43 -20.82 6.66
CA PRO A 187 -3.20 -21.41 7.98
C PRO A 187 -2.55 -22.78 7.88
N TYR A 188 -1.82 -23.20 8.91
CA TYR A 188 -1.13 -24.50 8.94
C TYR A 188 -2.02 -25.67 8.55
N GLN A 189 -3.25 -25.75 9.07
CA GLN A 189 -4.15 -26.85 8.71
C GLN A 189 -4.47 -26.83 7.21
N ARG A 190 -4.83 -25.68 6.65
CA ARG A 190 -5.14 -25.58 5.21
C ARG A 190 -3.93 -25.86 4.32
N THR A 191 -2.71 -25.56 4.80
CA THR A 191 -1.49 -25.93 4.08
C THR A 191 -1.28 -27.46 4.08
N VAL A 192 -1.59 -28.14 5.20
CA VAL A 192 -1.58 -29.61 5.25
C VAL A 192 -2.63 -30.18 4.30
N ASP A 193 -3.87 -29.67 4.37
CA ASP A 193 -4.97 -30.13 3.52
C ASP A 193 -4.64 -29.94 2.02
N TRP A 194 -4.08 -28.79 1.65
CA TRP A 194 -3.62 -28.52 0.29
C TRP A 194 -2.57 -29.52 -0.21
N ILE A 195 -1.60 -29.90 0.64
CA ILE A 195 -0.59 -30.91 0.28
C ILE A 195 -1.25 -32.29 0.12
N VAL A 196 -2.19 -32.64 1.00
CA VAL A 196 -2.93 -33.90 0.92
C VAL A 196 -3.79 -33.96 -0.35
N ASP A 197 -4.54 -32.90 -0.64
CA ASP A 197 -5.46 -32.86 -1.78
C ASP A 197 -4.72 -32.97 -3.12
N LEU A 198 -3.57 -32.30 -3.26
CA LEU A 198 -2.81 -32.28 -4.52
C LEU A 198 -1.85 -33.48 -4.66
N TYR A 199 -1.20 -33.90 -3.58
CA TYR A 199 -0.09 -34.85 -3.63
C TYR A 199 -0.36 -36.17 -2.89
N GLY A 200 -1.50 -36.31 -2.22
CA GLY A 200 -1.83 -37.49 -1.41
C GLY A 200 -0.90 -37.71 -0.22
N HIS A 201 -0.17 -36.69 0.22
CA HIS A 201 0.90 -36.82 1.23
C HIS A 201 0.64 -35.97 2.46
N GLN A 202 0.64 -36.60 3.65
CA GLN A 202 0.38 -35.91 4.90
C GLN A 202 1.66 -35.36 5.54
N VAL A 203 1.67 -34.07 5.83
CA VAL A 203 2.78 -33.37 6.49
C VAL A 203 2.36 -32.92 7.89
N SER A 204 3.24 -33.03 8.88
CA SER A 204 2.96 -32.55 10.23
C SER A 204 3.00 -31.02 10.32
N LYS A 205 2.14 -30.43 11.17
CA LYS A 205 2.20 -28.98 11.48
C LYS A 205 3.54 -28.58 12.10
N GLY A 206 4.18 -29.48 12.85
CA GLY A 206 5.53 -29.27 13.40
C GLY A 206 6.58 -29.11 12.31
N SER A 207 6.49 -29.93 11.24
CA SER A 207 7.36 -29.79 10.07
C SER A 207 7.19 -28.43 9.38
N LEU A 208 5.94 -27.98 9.20
CA LEU A 208 5.65 -26.68 8.63
C LEU A 208 6.29 -25.53 9.42
N GLY A 209 6.14 -25.53 10.75
CA GLY A 209 6.76 -24.55 11.62
C GLY A 209 8.29 -24.58 11.57
N LEU A 210 8.90 -25.77 11.50
CA LEU A 210 10.35 -25.94 11.35
C LEU A 210 10.83 -25.38 9.99
N TRP A 211 10.12 -25.63 8.90
CA TRP A 211 10.48 -25.14 7.58
C TRP A 211 10.40 -23.61 7.50
N GLN A 212 9.36 -23.02 8.09
CA GLN A 212 9.24 -21.56 8.18
C GLN A 212 10.42 -20.96 8.95
N LYS A 213 10.82 -21.56 10.07
CA LYS A 213 11.98 -21.11 10.86
C LYS A 213 13.30 -21.23 10.06
N ARG A 214 13.49 -22.35 9.34
CA ARG A 214 14.68 -22.54 8.48
C ARG A 214 14.72 -21.51 7.36
N CYS A 215 13.57 -21.26 6.70
CA CYS A 215 13.45 -20.25 5.66
C CYS A 215 13.80 -18.85 6.20
N TYR A 216 13.28 -18.49 7.37
CA TYR A 216 13.61 -17.23 8.03
C TYR A 216 15.12 -17.06 8.23
N SER A 217 15.80 -18.08 8.79
CA SER A 217 17.25 -18.01 8.99
C SER A 217 18.03 -17.97 7.67
N ALA A 218 17.59 -18.71 6.65
CA ALA A 218 18.25 -18.74 5.34
C ALA A 218 18.10 -17.41 4.56
N LEU A 219 17.06 -16.61 4.86
CA LEU A 219 16.80 -15.33 4.20
C LEU A 219 17.53 -14.14 4.86
N GLU A 220 18.21 -14.30 5.98
CA GLU A 220 18.94 -13.23 6.67
C GLU A 220 19.91 -12.45 5.74
N PRO A 221 20.73 -13.09 4.88
CA PRO A 221 21.58 -12.36 3.93
C PRO A 221 20.79 -11.59 2.86
N VAL A 222 19.61 -12.10 2.48
CA VAL A 222 18.71 -11.44 1.53
C VAL A 222 18.11 -10.19 2.18
N GLU A 223 17.63 -10.30 3.43
CA GLU A 223 17.14 -9.17 4.21
C GLU A 223 18.19 -8.07 4.36
N ALA A 224 19.45 -8.45 4.69
CA ALA A 224 20.55 -7.49 4.77
C ALA A 224 20.81 -6.78 3.43
N THR A 225 20.66 -7.50 2.31
CA THR A 225 20.78 -6.92 0.97
C THR A 225 19.65 -5.96 0.65
N ILE A 226 18.40 -6.32 0.99
CA ILE A 226 17.23 -5.44 0.84
C ILE A 226 17.44 -4.14 1.64
N LYS A 227 17.83 -4.24 2.90
CA LYS A 227 18.11 -3.06 3.75
C LYS A 227 19.16 -2.14 3.14
N ARG A 228 20.26 -2.70 2.63
CA ARG A 228 21.33 -1.94 1.97
C ARG A 228 20.81 -1.25 0.72
N GLN A 229 20.07 -1.95 -0.16
CA GLN A 229 19.51 -1.38 -1.38
C GLN A 229 18.50 -0.25 -1.08
N LEU A 230 17.73 -0.34 0.02
CA LEU A 230 16.87 0.74 0.47
C LEU A 230 17.67 1.93 0.98
N LEU A 231 18.79 1.72 1.67
CA LEU A 231 19.67 2.81 2.11
C LEU A 231 20.30 3.58 0.93
N ASP A 232 20.63 2.86 -0.15
CA ASP A 232 21.24 3.42 -1.36
C ASP A 232 20.20 4.03 -2.33
N SER A 233 18.90 3.84 -2.07
CA SER A 233 17.82 4.34 -2.93
C SER A 233 17.70 5.88 -2.84
N PRO A 234 17.45 6.58 -3.96
CA PRO A 234 17.21 8.02 -3.92
C PRO A 234 15.87 8.39 -3.27
N VAL A 235 14.85 7.53 -3.41
CA VAL A 235 13.50 7.75 -2.89
C VAL A 235 12.97 6.46 -2.30
N ASN A 236 12.49 6.53 -1.06
CA ASN A 236 11.76 5.46 -0.40
C ASN A 236 10.42 5.94 0.11
N HIS A 237 9.51 5.00 0.28
CA HIS A 237 8.19 5.17 0.87
C HIS A 237 8.16 4.52 2.24
N ALA A 238 7.48 5.14 3.20
CA ALA A 238 7.29 4.57 4.53
C ALA A 238 5.85 4.72 5.00
N ASP A 239 5.35 3.68 5.66
CA ASP A 239 4.04 3.68 6.33
C ASP A 239 4.03 2.69 7.50
N GLU A 240 3.06 2.81 8.41
CA GLU A 240 2.87 1.90 9.53
C GLU A 240 1.40 1.50 9.69
N THR A 241 1.15 0.20 9.81
CA THR A 241 -0.18 -0.32 10.11
C THR A 241 -0.21 -1.11 11.41
N GLY A 242 -1.30 -0.98 12.17
CA GLY A 242 -1.49 -1.71 13.42
C GLY A 242 -1.83 -3.18 13.16
N ILE A 243 -1.16 -4.09 13.85
CA ILE A 243 -1.44 -5.53 13.78
C ILE A 243 -1.62 -6.11 15.19
N LYS A 244 -2.29 -7.25 15.27
CA LYS A 244 -2.43 -8.03 16.51
C LYS A 244 -1.59 -9.30 16.45
N ILE A 245 -0.73 -9.50 17.45
CA ILE A 245 0.08 -10.72 17.61
C ILE A 245 -0.24 -11.27 19.00
N PHE A 246 -0.82 -12.46 19.06
CA PHE A 246 -1.28 -13.08 20.32
C PHE A 246 -2.16 -12.16 21.18
N GLY A 247 -3.00 -11.33 20.54
CA GLY A 247 -3.88 -10.37 21.23
C GLY A 247 -3.22 -9.04 21.60
N GLU A 248 -1.90 -8.94 21.61
CA GLU A 248 -1.16 -7.71 21.84
C GLU A 248 -1.09 -6.84 20.59
N SER A 249 -1.02 -5.52 20.79
CA SER A 249 -0.89 -4.55 19.69
C SER A 249 0.57 -4.35 19.31
N TYR A 250 0.85 -4.51 18.02
CA TYR A 250 2.13 -4.22 17.38
C TYR A 250 1.91 -3.32 16.17
N TRP A 251 2.99 -2.85 15.60
CA TRP A 251 3.01 -2.06 14.38
C TRP A 251 3.88 -2.76 13.35
N LEU A 252 3.29 -2.97 12.17
CA LEU A 252 4.02 -3.38 10.98
C LEU A 252 4.51 -2.11 10.28
N HIS A 253 5.81 -1.92 10.27
CA HIS A 253 6.47 -0.85 9.53
C HIS A 253 6.80 -1.33 8.13
N VAL A 254 6.49 -0.51 7.15
CA VAL A 254 6.78 -0.75 5.74
C VAL A 254 7.79 0.28 5.27
N LEU A 255 8.85 -0.16 4.63
CA LEU A 255 9.78 0.69 3.89
C LEU A 255 9.98 0.09 2.51
N CYS A 256 9.72 0.84 1.45
CA CYS A 256 9.78 0.30 0.09
C CYS A 256 10.22 1.35 -0.94
N ASN A 257 10.60 0.85 -2.10
CA ASN A 257 10.72 1.61 -3.33
C ASN A 257 10.00 0.85 -4.47
N ARG A 258 10.22 1.21 -5.73
CA ARG A 258 9.55 0.55 -6.87
C ARG A 258 9.90 -0.94 -7.04
N LEU A 259 11.02 -1.39 -6.50
CA LEU A 259 11.58 -2.72 -6.75
C LEU A 259 11.47 -3.65 -5.56
N ILE A 260 11.61 -3.11 -4.34
CA ILE A 260 11.73 -3.91 -3.12
C ILE A 260 10.88 -3.31 -2.01
N THR A 261 10.40 -4.21 -1.12
CA THR A 261 9.67 -3.85 0.09
C THR A 261 10.27 -4.58 1.27
N PHE A 262 10.50 -3.85 2.34
CA PHE A 262 10.94 -4.35 3.63
C PHE A 262 9.84 -4.17 4.67
N TYR A 263 9.51 -5.23 5.39
CA TYR A 263 8.57 -5.24 6.48
C TYR A 263 9.28 -5.51 7.79
N ALA A 264 8.93 -4.75 8.82
CA ALA A 264 9.42 -5.02 10.18
C ALA A 264 8.31 -4.79 11.21
N VAL A 265 8.30 -5.61 12.25
CA VAL A 265 7.29 -5.54 13.31
C VAL A 265 7.94 -5.01 14.58
N TYR A 266 7.30 -4.01 15.22
CA TYR A 266 7.72 -3.48 16.50
C TYR A 266 6.54 -3.05 17.38
N LYS A 267 6.76 -2.95 18.71
CA LYS A 267 5.69 -2.55 19.65
C LYS A 267 5.29 -1.07 19.52
N SER A 268 6.20 -0.22 19.12
CA SER A 268 5.99 1.24 18.99
C SER A 268 5.83 1.64 17.53
N ARG A 269 4.82 2.49 17.25
CA ARG A 269 4.64 3.12 15.94
C ARG A 269 5.69 4.20 15.66
N GLY A 270 6.17 4.85 16.72
CA GLY A 270 6.92 6.08 16.59
C GLY A 270 8.43 5.89 16.44
N ARG A 271 9.17 6.91 16.87
CA ARG A 271 10.62 7.01 16.78
C ARG A 271 11.35 5.75 17.26
N GLU A 272 10.93 5.20 18.41
CA GLU A 272 11.53 4.00 19.00
C GLU A 272 11.47 2.79 18.04
N GLY A 273 10.31 2.58 17.36
CA GLY A 273 10.17 1.53 16.35
C GLY A 273 11.09 1.76 15.15
N MET A 274 11.15 2.98 14.64
CA MET A 274 12.03 3.33 13.51
C MET A 274 13.51 3.13 13.86
N GLU A 275 13.92 3.51 15.07
CA GLU A 275 15.29 3.32 15.57
C GLU A 275 15.64 1.84 15.75
N ALA A 276 14.74 1.03 16.32
CA ALA A 276 14.95 -0.39 16.49
C ALA A 276 15.06 -1.16 15.17
N ILE A 277 14.31 -0.74 14.15
CA ILE A 277 14.38 -1.30 12.79
C ILE A 277 15.66 -0.90 12.08
N GLY A 278 16.18 0.31 12.36
CA GLY A 278 17.54 0.75 12.04
C GLY A 278 17.79 1.17 10.60
N VAL A 279 16.78 1.16 9.69
CA VAL A 279 16.95 1.56 8.28
C VAL A 279 16.70 3.06 8.11
N ILE A 280 15.52 3.54 8.51
CA ILE A 280 15.15 4.97 8.35
C ILE A 280 16.16 5.92 9.00
N PRO A 281 16.70 5.67 10.20
CA PRO A 281 17.69 6.57 10.82
C PRO A 281 19.01 6.73 10.05
N GLN A 282 19.31 5.81 9.14
CA GLN A 282 20.53 5.83 8.31
C GLN A 282 20.27 6.31 6.87
N PHE A 283 18.99 6.39 6.47
CA PHE A 283 18.59 6.76 5.12
C PHE A 283 18.85 8.25 4.84
N LYS A 284 19.45 8.57 3.70
CA LYS A 284 19.85 9.94 3.32
C LYS A 284 19.09 10.51 2.12
N GLY A 285 18.31 9.66 1.43
CA GLY A 285 17.51 10.09 0.27
C GLY A 285 16.24 10.86 0.65
N THR A 286 15.21 10.80 -0.18
CA THR A 286 13.91 11.40 0.09
C THR A 286 12.93 10.34 0.58
N LEU A 287 12.34 10.56 1.76
CA LEU A 287 11.34 9.69 2.37
C LEU A 287 9.93 10.24 2.13
N VAL A 288 9.10 9.46 1.44
CA VAL A 288 7.68 9.77 1.20
C VAL A 288 6.84 9.12 2.30
N HIS A 289 5.97 9.90 2.98
CA HIS A 289 5.17 9.40 4.10
C HIS A 289 3.87 10.20 4.33
N ASP A 290 3.01 9.73 5.25
CA ASP A 290 1.71 10.33 5.58
C ASP A 290 1.78 11.63 6.41
N GLY A 291 2.95 12.02 6.89
CA GLY A 291 3.15 13.18 7.76
C GLY A 291 3.00 12.86 9.25
N HIS A 292 3.06 11.58 9.66
CA HIS A 292 3.07 11.24 11.08
C HIS A 292 4.22 11.94 11.82
N LYS A 293 3.94 12.38 13.04
CA LYS A 293 4.81 13.26 13.86
C LYS A 293 6.22 12.72 14.13
N SER A 294 6.47 11.45 13.93
CA SER A 294 7.78 10.83 14.17
C SER A 294 8.76 11.04 13.02
N TYR A 295 8.27 11.21 11.78
CA TYR A 295 9.11 11.37 10.59
C TYR A 295 9.93 12.65 10.57
N PRO A 296 9.40 13.84 10.93
CA PRO A 296 10.20 15.07 10.95
C PRO A 296 11.41 15.06 11.88
N ASN A 297 11.48 14.08 12.80
CA ASN A 297 12.64 13.89 13.67
C ASN A 297 13.79 13.16 12.99
N GLN A 298 13.58 12.61 11.79
CA GLN A 298 14.59 11.94 10.95
C GLN A 298 15.27 12.99 10.05
N THR A 299 16.10 13.82 10.65
CA THR A 299 16.69 15.01 9.99
C THR A 299 17.79 14.71 8.97
N GLN A 300 18.24 13.46 8.90
CA GLN A 300 19.29 13.02 7.97
C GLN A 300 18.79 12.78 6.54
N CYS A 301 17.48 12.62 6.34
CA CYS A 301 16.85 12.46 5.03
C CYS A 301 15.96 13.68 4.68
N LYS A 302 15.66 13.85 3.39
CA LYS A 302 14.63 14.78 2.93
C LYS A 302 13.24 14.13 3.09
N HIS A 303 12.21 14.97 3.20
CA HIS A 303 10.85 14.50 3.35
C HIS A 303 9.98 14.92 2.17
N SER A 304 9.02 14.07 1.83
CA SER A 304 7.92 14.37 0.92
C SER A 304 6.62 13.86 1.53
N LEU A 305 5.59 14.67 1.49
CA LEU A 305 4.31 14.34 2.08
C LEU A 305 3.34 13.74 1.06
N CYS A 306 2.60 12.71 1.48
CA CYS A 306 1.57 12.08 0.67
C CYS A 306 0.41 13.05 0.38
N ASN A 307 0.31 13.52 -0.86
CA ASN A 307 -0.77 14.42 -1.24
C ASN A 307 -2.14 13.73 -1.34
N ALA A 308 -2.22 12.40 -1.43
CA ALA A 308 -3.50 11.69 -1.33
C ALA A 308 -4.15 11.92 0.04
N HIS A 309 -3.38 11.95 1.13
CA HIS A 309 -3.84 12.30 2.47
C HIS A 309 -4.29 13.78 2.54
N HIS A 310 -3.53 14.68 1.95
CA HIS A 310 -3.92 16.10 1.87
C HIS A 310 -5.21 16.32 1.10
N LEU A 311 -5.43 15.60 -0.01
CA LEU A 311 -6.68 15.68 -0.78
C LEU A 311 -7.88 15.20 0.04
N ARG A 312 -7.75 14.15 0.85
CA ARG A 312 -8.79 13.68 1.77
C ARG A 312 -9.09 14.73 2.87
N GLU A 313 -8.05 15.30 3.47
CA GLU A 313 -8.21 16.36 4.48
C GLU A 313 -8.82 17.65 3.89
N LEU A 314 -8.45 18.01 2.66
CA LEU A 314 -9.07 19.14 1.93
C LEU A 314 -10.54 18.87 1.61
N THR A 315 -10.90 17.64 1.25
CA THR A 315 -12.30 17.22 1.06
C THR A 315 -13.10 17.40 2.36
N PHE A 316 -12.53 17.04 3.52
CA PHE A 316 -13.17 17.30 4.80
C PHE A 316 -13.43 18.78 5.04
N VAL A 317 -12.47 19.66 4.76
CA VAL A 317 -12.65 21.13 4.92
C VAL A 317 -13.68 21.67 3.95
N GLU A 318 -13.73 21.17 2.72
CA GLU A 318 -14.71 21.53 1.69
C GLU A 318 -16.14 21.12 2.10
N GLU A 319 -16.32 19.91 2.60
CA GLU A 319 -17.63 19.35 2.95
C GLU A 319 -18.18 19.85 4.29
N GLU A 320 -17.33 19.93 5.33
CA GLU A 320 -17.75 20.21 6.70
C GLU A 320 -17.54 21.68 7.11
N GLU A 321 -16.39 22.28 6.75
CA GLU A 321 -16.09 23.67 7.06
C GLU A 321 -16.54 24.62 5.94
N LYS A 322 -16.82 24.11 4.74
CA LYS A 322 -17.32 24.82 3.54
C LYS A 322 -16.47 26.04 3.14
N HIS A 323 -15.15 25.86 3.16
CA HIS A 323 -14.22 26.92 2.80
C HIS A 323 -13.65 26.73 1.39
N GLU A 324 -13.90 27.70 0.52
CA GLU A 324 -13.45 27.72 -0.89
C GLU A 324 -11.93 27.54 -1.07
N TRP A 325 -11.12 28.03 -0.13
CA TRP A 325 -9.68 27.85 -0.21
C TRP A 325 -9.26 26.37 -0.27
N ALA A 326 -10.05 25.48 0.32
CA ALA A 326 -9.77 24.03 0.31
C ALA A 326 -9.99 23.46 -1.09
N THR A 327 -11.05 23.84 -1.77
CA THR A 327 -11.32 23.49 -3.18
C THR A 327 -10.21 24.04 -4.08
N ASP A 328 -9.83 25.30 -3.91
CA ASP A 328 -8.74 25.93 -4.69
C ASP A 328 -7.40 25.19 -4.51
N MET A 329 -7.05 24.81 -3.27
CA MET A 329 -5.82 24.06 -2.99
C MET A 329 -5.86 22.65 -3.59
N LYS A 330 -6.98 21.97 -3.48
CA LYS A 330 -7.22 20.66 -4.06
C LYS A 330 -7.03 20.67 -5.58
N ASP A 331 -7.64 21.64 -6.25
CA ASP A 331 -7.52 21.81 -7.70
C ASP A 331 -6.07 22.16 -8.11
N LEU A 332 -5.40 23.01 -7.33
CA LEU A 332 -3.99 23.35 -7.58
C LEU A 332 -3.08 22.13 -7.50
N LEU A 333 -3.18 21.33 -6.43
CA LEU A 333 -2.38 20.11 -6.27
C LEU A 333 -2.63 19.10 -7.39
N LEU A 334 -3.89 18.94 -7.82
CA LEU A 334 -4.23 18.07 -8.95
C LEU A 334 -3.71 18.59 -10.29
N ARG A 335 -3.70 19.91 -10.51
CA ARG A 335 -3.10 20.52 -11.71
C ARG A 335 -1.58 20.33 -11.74
N ILE A 336 -0.90 20.48 -10.62
CA ILE A 336 0.53 20.18 -10.48
C ILE A 336 0.78 18.71 -10.85
N LYS A 337 0.05 17.77 -10.24
CA LYS A 337 0.16 16.33 -10.56
C LYS A 337 0.00 16.06 -12.06
N ALA A 338 -1.02 16.64 -12.68
CA ALA A 338 -1.30 16.45 -14.10
C ALA A 338 -0.20 17.08 -15.00
N SER A 339 0.41 18.17 -14.57
CA SER A 339 1.50 18.81 -15.34
C SER A 339 2.79 18.01 -15.26
N VAL A 340 3.12 17.47 -14.08
CA VAL A 340 4.26 16.55 -13.91
C VAL A 340 4.06 15.28 -14.75
N ALA A 341 2.88 14.68 -14.73
CA ALA A 341 2.58 13.49 -15.52
C ALA A 341 2.78 13.75 -17.03
N ARG A 342 2.23 14.86 -17.54
CA ARG A 342 2.40 15.24 -18.96
C ARG A 342 3.83 15.54 -19.35
N ALA A 343 4.63 16.11 -18.44
CA ALA A 343 6.04 16.38 -18.68
C ALA A 343 6.82 15.05 -18.77
N ASN A 344 6.56 14.11 -17.84
CA ASN A 344 7.11 12.76 -17.90
C ASN A 344 6.75 12.00 -19.19
N GLU A 345 5.50 12.08 -19.65
CA GLU A 345 5.06 11.49 -20.92
C GLU A 345 5.81 12.05 -22.14
N ARG A 346 6.30 13.29 -22.05
CA ARG A 346 7.13 13.94 -23.08
C ARG A 346 8.62 13.65 -22.94
N GLY A 347 9.02 12.86 -21.93
CA GLY A 347 10.42 12.53 -21.66
C GLY A 347 11.21 13.64 -20.99
N THR A 348 10.55 14.63 -20.36
CA THR A 348 11.23 15.67 -19.56
C THR A 348 11.20 15.28 -18.07
N ASP A 349 12.27 15.63 -17.35
CA ASP A 349 12.45 15.34 -15.92
C ASP A 349 12.16 16.54 -15.01
N HIS A 350 11.69 17.66 -15.59
CA HIS A 350 11.36 18.89 -14.88
C HIS A 350 10.23 19.68 -15.55
N LEU A 351 9.58 20.56 -14.79
CA LEU A 351 8.68 21.58 -15.32
C LEU A 351 9.49 22.81 -15.74
N GLU A 352 9.01 23.50 -16.78
CA GLU A 352 9.54 24.81 -17.13
C GLU A 352 9.45 25.79 -15.94
N ALA A 353 10.47 26.62 -15.76
CA ALA A 353 10.56 27.56 -14.64
C ALA A 353 9.34 28.51 -14.53
N SER A 354 8.73 28.85 -15.66
CA SER A 354 7.51 29.66 -15.74
C SER A 354 6.32 28.99 -15.03
N TRP A 355 6.15 27.69 -15.22
CA TRP A 355 5.10 26.90 -14.56
C TRP A 355 5.37 26.73 -13.07
N VAL A 356 6.63 26.49 -12.70
CA VAL A 356 7.03 26.39 -11.28
C VAL A 356 6.69 27.68 -10.55
N THR A 357 7.16 28.83 -11.06
CA THR A 357 6.89 30.16 -10.48
C THR A 357 5.39 30.45 -10.37
N ARG A 358 4.63 30.09 -11.41
CA ARG A 358 3.18 30.24 -11.41
C ARG A 358 2.53 29.43 -10.30
N TYR A 359 2.84 28.14 -10.18
CA TYR A 359 2.27 27.27 -9.15
C TYR A 359 2.65 27.69 -7.74
N GLU A 360 3.88 28.16 -7.53
CA GLU A 360 4.31 28.72 -6.25
C GLU A 360 3.51 29.96 -5.86
N SER A 361 3.29 30.87 -6.81
CA SER A 361 2.49 32.09 -6.61
C SER A 361 1.03 31.74 -6.29
N GLU A 362 0.44 30.81 -7.05
CA GLU A 362 -0.92 30.35 -6.80
C GLU A 362 -1.06 29.69 -5.41
N TYR A 363 -0.09 28.84 -5.03
CA TYR A 363 -0.04 28.20 -3.71
C TYR A 363 0.01 29.23 -2.57
N ALA A 364 0.89 30.21 -2.67
CA ALA A 364 1.00 31.28 -1.68
C ALA A 364 -0.30 32.11 -1.58
N ASN A 365 -0.96 32.39 -2.71
CA ASN A 365 -2.22 33.10 -2.74
C ASN A 365 -3.37 32.31 -2.10
N VAL A 366 -3.46 30.99 -2.32
CA VAL A 366 -4.46 30.14 -1.66
C VAL A 366 -4.22 30.14 -0.15
N LEU A 367 -2.98 29.98 0.32
CA LEU A 367 -2.66 30.07 1.74
C LEU A 367 -3.07 31.42 2.34
N LYS A 368 -2.78 32.53 1.66
CA LYS A 368 -3.14 33.88 2.12
C LYS A 368 -4.65 34.01 2.30
N ARG A 369 -5.46 33.54 1.33
CA ARG A 369 -6.93 33.55 1.42
C ARG A 369 -7.42 32.67 2.58
N GLY A 370 -6.90 31.44 2.71
CA GLY A 370 -7.25 30.53 3.80
C GLY A 370 -6.96 31.12 5.18
N PHE A 371 -5.78 31.70 5.39
CA PHE A 371 -5.46 32.37 6.65
C PHE A 371 -6.34 33.58 6.93
N ALA A 372 -6.78 34.32 5.91
CA ALA A 372 -7.70 35.45 6.06
C ALA A 372 -9.09 35.00 6.57
N VAL A 373 -9.57 33.85 6.09
CA VAL A 373 -10.83 33.25 6.58
C VAL A 373 -10.76 32.99 8.09
N TYR A 374 -9.77 32.23 8.56
CA TYR A 374 -9.65 31.89 9.99
C TYR A 374 -9.34 33.10 10.88
N ARG A 375 -8.68 34.13 10.36
CA ARG A 375 -8.49 35.39 11.06
C ARG A 375 -9.79 36.10 11.31
N ARG A 376 -10.69 36.17 10.30
CA ARG A 376 -12.04 36.73 10.43
C ARG A 376 -12.88 35.93 11.42
N LEU A 377 -12.88 34.60 11.31
CA LEU A 377 -13.63 33.73 12.24
C LEU A 377 -13.15 33.93 13.68
N SER A 378 -11.83 33.97 13.92
CA SER A 378 -11.28 34.21 15.26
C SER A 378 -11.63 35.58 15.83
N ALA A 379 -11.78 36.59 14.99
CA ALA A 379 -12.17 37.93 15.43
C ALA A 379 -13.66 38.02 15.83
N GLN A 380 -14.50 37.10 15.34
CA GLN A 380 -15.93 37.03 15.66
C GLN A 380 -16.24 36.26 16.93
N LEU A 381 -15.27 35.47 17.42
CA LEU A 381 -15.45 34.67 18.64
C LEU A 381 -15.25 35.53 19.89
N PRO A 382 -16.13 35.41 20.89
CA PRO A 382 -15.95 36.09 22.18
C PRO A 382 -14.68 35.60 22.86
N LYS A 383 -13.96 36.51 23.50
CA LYS A 383 -12.78 36.13 24.27
C LYS A 383 -13.19 35.20 25.42
N PRO A 384 -12.54 34.04 25.62
CA PRO A 384 -12.92 33.11 26.68
C PRO A 384 -12.73 33.76 28.05
N VAL A 385 -13.75 33.72 28.88
CA VAL A 385 -13.78 34.29 30.23
C VAL A 385 -12.84 33.56 31.21
N LYS A 386 -12.54 32.28 30.97
CA LYS A 386 -11.56 31.51 31.72
C LYS A 386 -10.59 30.80 30.77
N LYS A 387 -9.28 30.97 30.99
CA LYS A 387 -8.26 30.21 30.25
C LYS A 387 -8.32 28.76 30.74
N LYS A 388 -8.81 27.83 29.90
CA LYS A 388 -8.63 26.38 30.12
C LYS A 388 -7.12 26.09 30.10
N LYS A 389 -6.63 25.19 30.95
CA LYS A 389 -5.24 24.70 30.90
C LYS A 389 -5.01 24.00 29.54
N GLY A 390 -3.96 24.40 28.84
CA GLY A 390 -3.58 23.82 27.54
C GLY A 390 -3.84 24.74 26.34
N ARG A 391 -3.34 24.34 25.17
CA ARG A 391 -3.56 25.08 23.91
C ARG A 391 -5.02 24.88 23.45
N PRO A 392 -5.75 25.94 23.09
CA PRO A 392 -7.10 25.81 22.55
C PRO A 392 -7.10 24.90 21.32
N LYS A 393 -8.14 24.06 21.20
CA LYS A 393 -8.33 23.18 20.05
C LYS A 393 -8.58 24.03 18.82
N GLN A 394 -7.79 23.83 17.78
CA GLN A 394 -7.84 24.60 16.55
C GLN A 394 -8.69 23.85 15.52
N ALA A 395 -9.40 24.56 14.63
CA ALA A 395 -10.15 23.97 13.52
C ALA A 395 -9.25 23.09 12.63
N SER A 396 -9.82 22.01 12.08
CA SER A 396 -9.07 21.05 11.27
C SER A 396 -8.43 21.72 10.06
N GLY A 397 -9.17 22.56 9.33
CA GLY A 397 -8.65 23.28 8.19
C GLY A 397 -7.55 24.30 8.53
N LYS A 398 -7.62 24.91 9.74
CA LYS A 398 -6.54 25.78 10.18
C LYS A 398 -5.24 25.01 10.48
N ASN A 399 -5.36 23.80 11.06
CA ASN A 399 -4.19 22.92 11.26
C ASN A 399 -3.58 22.50 9.92
N LEU A 400 -4.43 22.21 8.92
CA LEU A 400 -4.00 21.87 7.58
C LEU A 400 -3.27 23.03 6.88
N LEU A 401 -3.80 24.27 6.99
CA LEU A 401 -3.11 25.46 6.48
C LEU A 401 -1.76 25.72 7.16
N ASP A 402 -1.67 25.52 8.48
CA ASP A 402 -0.40 25.66 9.19
C ASP A 402 0.62 24.63 8.72
N ARG A 403 0.20 23.38 8.42
CA ARG A 403 1.04 22.34 7.80
C ARG A 403 1.49 22.75 6.41
N PHE A 404 0.57 23.14 5.53
CA PHE A 404 0.89 23.59 4.18
C PHE A 404 1.87 24.76 4.14
N ARG A 405 1.78 25.69 5.09
CA ARG A 405 2.75 26.79 5.20
C ARG A 405 4.10 26.33 5.72
N LYS A 406 4.11 25.45 6.75
CA LYS A 406 5.35 25.01 7.39
C LYS A 406 6.14 24.02 6.53
N GLN A 407 5.43 23.15 5.83
CA GLN A 407 5.97 22.02 5.06
C GLN A 407 5.68 22.17 3.56
N GLN A 408 5.72 23.40 3.05
CA GLN A 408 5.35 23.69 1.68
C GLN A 408 6.26 22.98 0.65
N ASP A 409 7.53 22.79 0.97
CA ASP A 409 8.50 22.16 0.09
C ASP A 409 8.26 20.64 0.03
N GLU A 410 7.93 20.02 1.17
CA GLU A 410 7.59 18.59 1.25
C GLU A 410 6.25 18.31 0.54
N VAL A 411 5.27 19.22 0.61
CA VAL A 411 3.98 19.10 -0.09
C VAL A 411 4.15 19.17 -1.61
N ARG A 412 5.09 20.02 -2.07
CA ARG A 412 5.35 20.26 -3.50
C ARG A 412 6.56 19.50 -4.04
N ALA A 413 7.16 18.60 -3.26
CA ALA A 413 8.40 17.91 -3.61
C ALA A 413 8.35 17.25 -5.00
N SER A 414 7.24 16.61 -5.36
CA SER A 414 7.03 15.97 -6.68
C SER A 414 7.00 16.96 -7.85
N MET A 415 6.83 18.25 -7.61
CA MET A 415 6.89 19.29 -8.64
C MET A 415 8.33 19.63 -9.03
N TYR A 416 9.26 19.52 -8.07
CA TYR A 416 10.67 19.88 -8.26
C TYR A 416 11.55 18.70 -8.66
N ASN A 417 11.15 17.48 -8.28
CA ASN A 417 11.84 16.25 -8.63
C ASN A 417 10.80 15.17 -9.00
N PHE A 418 10.83 14.72 -10.24
CA PHE A 418 9.86 13.77 -10.81
C PHE A 418 10.07 12.33 -10.33
N ASP A 419 11.23 12.01 -9.76
CA ASP A 419 11.44 10.73 -9.08
C ASP A 419 10.63 10.61 -7.79
N ILE A 420 10.20 11.75 -7.23
CA ILE A 420 9.37 11.79 -6.03
C ILE A 420 7.90 11.68 -6.44
N PRO A 421 7.18 10.63 -6.03
CA PRO A 421 5.78 10.47 -6.39
C PRO A 421 4.89 11.46 -5.65
N PHE A 422 3.72 11.74 -6.24
CA PHE A 422 2.71 12.62 -5.66
C PHE A 422 2.05 12.05 -4.38
N ASP A 423 2.01 10.74 -4.25
CA ASP A 423 1.35 10.05 -3.14
C ASP A 423 2.21 8.89 -2.60
N ASN A 424 1.77 8.29 -1.50
CA ASN A 424 2.45 7.21 -0.80
C ASN A 424 1.83 5.82 -1.05
N ASN A 425 1.01 5.66 -2.09
CA ASN A 425 0.29 4.40 -2.37
C ASN A 425 1.21 3.17 -2.50
N GLN A 426 2.51 3.38 -2.73
CA GLN A 426 3.48 2.29 -2.80
C GLN A 426 3.67 1.58 -1.45
N ALA A 427 3.54 2.30 -0.33
CA ALA A 427 3.68 1.75 1.03
C ALA A 427 2.33 1.41 1.67
N GLU A 428 1.22 2.01 1.19
CA GLU A 428 -0.16 1.77 1.64
C GLU A 428 -0.70 0.47 1.01
#